data_6784f208a1865f87b84abb97906bf7da
#
_entry.id   6784f208a1865f87b84abb97906bf7da
#
_cell.length_a   1.000
_cell.length_b   1.000
_cell.length_c   1.000
_cell.angle_alpha   90.00
_cell.angle_beta   90.00
_cell.angle_gamma   90.00
#
_symmetry.space_group_name_H-M   'P 1'
#
loop_
_entity.id
_entity.type
_entity.pdbx_description
1 polymer ?
#
loop_
_entity_poly.entity_id
_entity_poly.type
_entity_poly.pdbx_seq_one_letter_code
_entity_poly.pdbx_strand_id
1 'polypeptide(L)'
;SEKENLVTEHHYQSHDSFIKDMYRLMNDQLMYVVWNKCYRRDILKQNQLLFKGYNSCEDRIFNLHYYKYCQNVLMNPKISYIYEFEGGKGITNQYRPNKFSTFKEFYQLANEVTNEVDKPGMAALHLKGTTSVIFSIYGTSTRTAKEKKAEAKQILTDPTIVEAKKIACTDSTVKKVTKQLYNLPCSF
;
A
#
# COMPACT_ATOMS: atom_id res chain seq x y z
N SER A 1 17.85 7.74 14.31
CA SER A 1 18.09 8.66 13.20
C SER A 1 16.76 9.23 12.76
N GLU A 2 16.66 10.55 12.76
CA GLU A 2 15.52 11.26 12.20
C GLU A 2 15.54 11.12 10.68
N LYS A 3 14.39 10.76 10.10
CA LYS A 3 14.19 10.74 8.66
C LYS A 3 13.04 11.68 8.33
N GLU A 4 13.34 12.74 7.61
CA GLU A 4 12.33 13.64 7.11
C GLU A 4 11.79 13.15 5.77
N ASN A 5 10.46 13.09 5.65
CA ASN A 5 9.81 12.95 4.35
C ASN A 5 9.58 14.35 3.80
N LEU A 6 10.52 14.83 3.02
CA LEU A 6 10.42 16.14 2.38
C LEU A 6 9.33 16.10 1.29
N VAL A 7 8.36 16.99 1.44
CA VAL A 7 7.27 17.18 0.49
C VAL A 7 7.45 18.58 -0.10
N THR A 8 7.36 18.69 -1.42
CA THR A 8 7.31 20.00 -2.09
C THR A 8 5.86 20.50 -2.06
N GLU A 9 5.67 21.79 -1.81
CA GLU A 9 4.33 22.40 -1.90
C GLU A 9 3.77 22.21 -3.31
N HIS A 10 2.57 21.66 -3.38
CA HIS A 10 1.89 21.45 -4.64
C HIS A 10 0.37 21.49 -4.44
N HIS A 11 -0.33 22.12 -5.37
CA HIS A 11 -1.79 22.22 -5.35
C HIS A 11 -2.38 21.53 -6.58
N TYR A 12 -2.97 20.35 -6.38
CA TYR A 12 -3.79 19.68 -7.39
C TYR A 12 -5.15 20.35 -7.45
N GLN A 13 -5.43 21.03 -8.54
CA GLN A 13 -6.68 21.82 -8.73
C GLN A 13 -7.83 20.99 -9.31
N SER A 14 -7.61 19.72 -9.61
CA SER A 14 -8.63 18.80 -10.09
C SER A 14 -8.37 17.37 -9.63
N HIS A 15 -9.44 16.57 -9.58
CA HIS A 15 -9.35 15.14 -9.33
C HIS A 15 -8.38 14.46 -10.29
N ASP A 16 -8.50 14.72 -11.58
CA ASP A 16 -7.66 14.09 -12.61
C ASP A 16 -6.17 14.37 -12.43
N SER A 17 -5.80 15.62 -12.08
CA SER A 17 -4.40 15.97 -11.82
C SER A 17 -3.84 15.23 -10.60
N PHE A 18 -4.65 15.08 -9.56
CA PHE A 18 -4.29 14.33 -8.35
C PHE A 18 -4.14 12.82 -8.63
N ILE A 19 -5.09 12.23 -9.35
CA ILE A 19 -5.08 10.79 -9.67
C ILE A 19 -3.90 10.42 -10.58
N LYS A 20 -3.56 11.26 -11.55
CA LYS A 20 -2.39 11.04 -12.43
C LYS A 20 -1.08 10.91 -11.66
N ASP A 21 -0.96 11.58 -10.52
CA ASP A 21 0.25 11.58 -9.70
C ASP A 21 0.19 10.56 -8.53
N MET A 22 -0.92 9.86 -8.38
CA MET A 22 -1.20 8.97 -7.24
C MET A 22 -0.13 7.92 -7.04
N TYR A 23 0.35 7.30 -8.12
CA TYR A 23 1.40 6.29 -8.01
C TYR A 23 2.69 6.86 -7.41
N ARG A 24 3.15 8.03 -7.89
CA ARG A 24 4.32 8.70 -7.35
C ARG A 24 4.15 8.98 -5.85
N LEU A 25 3.01 9.57 -5.47
CA LEU A 25 2.70 9.89 -4.08
C LEU A 25 2.66 8.63 -3.19
N MET A 26 2.13 7.52 -3.70
CA MET A 26 2.15 6.22 -3.00
C MET A 26 3.56 5.64 -2.91
N ASN A 27 4.34 5.72 -3.98
CA ASN A 27 5.73 5.25 -3.99
C ASN A 27 6.58 6.03 -2.96
N ASP A 28 6.30 7.33 -2.79
CA ASP A 28 6.93 8.21 -1.81
C ASP A 28 6.36 8.06 -0.38
N GLN A 29 5.47 7.07 -0.16
CA GLN A 29 4.84 6.74 1.13
C GLN A 29 3.92 7.84 1.70
N LEU A 30 3.48 8.80 0.90
CA LEU A 30 2.70 9.94 1.37
C LEU A 30 1.20 9.64 1.54
N MET A 31 0.69 8.57 0.88
CA MET A 31 -0.75 8.33 0.74
C MET A 31 -1.34 7.28 1.69
N TYR A 32 -0.52 6.66 2.56
CA TYR A 32 -0.95 5.47 3.30
C TYR A 32 -1.54 5.77 4.69
N VAL A 33 -1.01 6.74 5.40
CA VAL A 33 -1.36 7.03 6.79
C VAL A 33 -2.36 8.16 6.90
N VAL A 34 -3.12 8.22 7.99
CA VAL A 34 -4.13 9.28 8.22
C VAL A 34 -3.60 10.46 9.02
N TRP A 35 -2.57 10.24 9.83
CA TRP A 35 -2.03 11.25 10.75
C TRP A 35 -1.26 12.41 10.07
N ASN A 36 -0.89 12.28 8.81
CA ASN A 36 -0.27 13.35 8.01
C ASN A 36 -1.27 14.06 7.09
N LYS A 37 -2.56 13.98 7.36
CA LYS A 37 -3.63 14.50 6.49
C LYS A 37 -4.68 15.29 7.24
N CYS A 38 -5.26 16.26 6.55
CA CYS A 38 -6.49 16.92 6.97
C CYS A 38 -7.61 16.55 5.98
N TYR A 39 -8.77 16.22 6.50
CA TYR A 39 -9.91 15.78 5.72
C TYR A 39 -11.06 16.77 5.82
N ARG A 40 -11.69 17.06 4.70
CA ARG A 40 -12.92 17.84 4.70
C ARG A 40 -14.07 17.01 5.29
N ARG A 41 -14.68 17.54 6.35
CA ARG A 41 -15.75 16.86 7.09
C ARG A 41 -17.02 16.65 6.25
N ASP A 42 -17.32 17.58 5.34
CA ASP A 42 -18.45 17.46 4.43
C ASP A 42 -18.33 16.24 3.52
N ILE A 43 -17.15 16.00 2.92
CA ILE A 43 -16.86 14.81 2.10
C ILE A 43 -17.10 13.54 2.92
N LEU A 44 -16.57 13.48 4.15
CA LEU A 44 -16.73 12.32 5.04
C LEU A 44 -18.20 12.01 5.33
N LYS A 45 -18.98 13.06 5.66
CA LYS A 45 -20.39 12.91 6.01
C LYS A 45 -21.29 12.57 4.82
N GLN A 46 -21.13 13.27 3.71
CA GLN A 46 -21.95 13.07 2.50
C GLN A 46 -21.78 11.68 1.92
N ASN A 47 -20.56 11.13 2.01
CA ASN A 47 -20.23 9.81 1.46
C ASN A 47 -20.20 8.71 2.53
N GLN A 48 -20.58 9.01 3.77
CA GLN A 48 -20.63 8.05 4.90
C GLN A 48 -19.32 7.25 5.06
N LEU A 49 -18.18 7.95 4.89
CA LEU A 49 -16.87 7.31 4.95
C LEU A 49 -16.48 7.02 6.39
N LEU A 50 -16.34 5.75 6.70
CA LEU A 50 -15.99 5.24 8.02
C LEU A 50 -14.82 4.24 7.91
N PHE A 51 -14.05 4.13 8.98
CA PHE A 51 -13.11 3.02 9.12
C PHE A 51 -13.87 1.71 9.22
N LYS A 52 -13.46 0.73 8.42
CA LYS A 52 -13.95 -0.64 8.53
C LYS A 52 -13.04 -1.43 9.48
N GLY A 53 -13.56 -2.51 10.05
CA GLY A 53 -12.84 -3.34 11.02
C GLY A 53 -11.75 -4.23 10.40
N TYR A 54 -10.76 -3.62 9.71
CA TYR A 54 -9.60 -4.34 9.19
C TYR A 54 -8.58 -4.59 10.30
N ASN A 55 -7.91 -5.72 10.24
CA ASN A 55 -6.79 -6.03 11.14
C ASN A 55 -5.46 -5.36 10.73
N SER A 56 -5.40 -4.78 9.54
CA SER A 56 -4.26 -4.03 9.00
C SER A 56 -4.66 -3.26 7.74
N CYS A 57 -3.92 -2.20 7.41
CA CYS A 57 -4.15 -1.36 6.23
C CYS A 57 -5.48 -0.58 6.23
N GLU A 58 -6.15 -0.46 7.37
CA GLU A 58 -7.39 0.30 7.54
C GLU A 58 -7.24 1.74 7.03
N ASP A 59 -6.14 2.39 7.39
CA ASP A 59 -5.79 3.74 6.94
C ASP A 59 -5.74 3.85 5.41
N ARG A 60 -5.10 2.88 4.77
CA ARG A 60 -4.89 2.87 3.32
C ARG A 60 -6.21 2.71 2.57
N ILE A 61 -7.06 1.81 3.03
CA ILE A 61 -8.39 1.56 2.45
C ILE A 61 -9.28 2.77 2.65
N PHE A 62 -9.30 3.33 3.88
CA PHE A 62 -10.05 4.55 4.18
C PHE A 62 -9.62 5.71 3.29
N ASN A 63 -8.32 5.94 3.15
CA ASN A 63 -7.77 6.98 2.31
C ASN A 63 -8.19 6.83 0.85
N LEU A 64 -8.12 5.63 0.28
CA LEU A 64 -8.55 5.39 -1.11
C LEU A 64 -10.03 5.70 -1.31
N HIS A 65 -10.89 5.31 -0.36
CA HIS A 65 -12.30 5.68 -0.43
C HIS A 65 -12.51 7.20 -0.38
N TYR A 66 -11.72 7.91 0.43
CA TYR A 66 -11.78 9.37 0.50
C TYR A 66 -11.27 10.03 -0.80
N TYR A 67 -10.20 9.51 -1.39
CA TYR A 67 -9.58 10.09 -2.59
C TYR A 67 -10.50 10.08 -3.80
N LYS A 68 -11.47 9.18 -3.88
CA LYS A 68 -12.51 9.18 -4.93
C LYS A 68 -13.27 10.52 -5.03
N TYR A 69 -13.34 11.27 -3.94
CA TYR A 69 -14.14 12.49 -3.83
C TYR A 69 -13.30 13.77 -3.75
N CYS A 70 -11.97 13.65 -3.81
CA CYS A 70 -11.09 14.82 -3.75
C CYS A 70 -11.07 15.54 -5.09
N GLN A 71 -11.46 16.84 -5.08
CA GLN A 71 -11.34 17.70 -6.24
C GLN A 71 -10.11 18.62 -6.15
N ASN A 72 -9.75 19.01 -4.92
CA ASN A 72 -8.61 19.85 -4.64
C ASN A 72 -7.78 19.22 -3.54
N VAL A 73 -6.48 19.07 -3.77
CA VAL A 73 -5.53 18.49 -2.80
C VAL A 73 -4.32 19.38 -2.69
N LEU A 74 -4.03 19.85 -1.48
CA LEU A 74 -2.84 20.63 -1.17
C LEU A 74 -1.81 19.75 -0.48
N MET A 75 -0.61 19.68 -1.04
CA MET A 75 0.59 19.13 -0.41
C MET A 75 1.31 20.26 0.34
N ASN A 76 1.43 20.13 1.67
CA ASN A 76 2.05 21.12 2.51
C ASN A 76 3.41 20.59 3.01
N PRO A 77 4.52 21.30 2.74
CA PRO A 77 5.86 20.89 3.17
C PRO A 77 6.10 21.05 4.67
N LYS A 78 5.21 21.74 5.38
CA LYS A 78 5.38 22.00 6.81
C LYS A 78 5.23 20.69 7.60
N ILE A 79 6.24 20.38 8.42
CA ILE A 79 6.18 19.25 9.35
C ILE A 79 5.15 19.55 10.44
N SER A 80 4.09 18.75 10.50
CA SER A 80 3.00 18.89 11.47
C SER A 80 2.87 17.68 12.40
N TYR A 81 3.62 16.60 12.15
CA TYR A 81 3.57 15.38 12.93
C TYR A 81 4.94 14.70 13.01
N ILE A 82 5.34 14.29 14.20
CA ILE A 82 6.55 13.52 14.46
C ILE A 82 6.11 12.11 14.86
N TYR A 83 6.49 11.13 14.05
CA TYR A 83 6.20 9.72 14.34
C TYR A 83 7.39 9.08 15.06
N GLU A 84 7.21 8.71 16.31
CA GLU A 84 8.20 7.97 17.07
C GLU A 84 8.13 6.48 16.76
N PHE A 85 9.23 5.92 16.30
CA PHE A 85 9.35 4.50 15.97
C PHE A 85 10.22 3.79 17.00
N GLU A 86 9.60 3.06 17.90
CA GLU A 86 10.29 2.11 18.77
C GLU A 86 10.52 0.79 18.00
N GLY A 87 11.77 0.56 17.61
CA GLY A 87 12.14 -0.58 16.76
C GLY A 87 11.60 -1.93 17.26
N GLY A 88 10.86 -2.61 16.40
CA GLY A 88 10.44 -4.00 16.58
C GLY A 88 9.16 -4.26 17.39
N LYS A 89 8.64 -3.29 18.13
CA LYS A 89 7.43 -3.46 18.97
C LYS A 89 6.12 -3.03 18.31
N GLY A 90 6.17 -2.50 17.08
CA GLY A 90 5.00 -1.99 16.39
C GLY A 90 4.06 -3.08 15.90
N ILE A 91 2.76 -2.78 15.90
CA ILE A 91 1.66 -3.63 15.40
C ILE A 91 1.88 -4.07 13.94
N THR A 92 2.55 -3.26 13.14
CA THR A 92 2.77 -3.48 11.71
C THR A 92 3.68 -4.66 11.37
N ASN A 93 4.57 -5.07 12.30
CA ASN A 93 5.55 -6.14 12.09
C ASN A 93 5.04 -7.53 12.53
N GLN A 94 3.86 -7.59 13.17
CA GLN A 94 3.30 -8.86 13.62
C GLN A 94 2.61 -9.61 12.46
N TYR A 95 2.75 -10.95 12.48
CA TYR A 95 1.94 -11.80 11.64
C TYR A 95 0.45 -11.62 11.96
N ARG A 96 -0.37 -11.47 10.94
CA ARG A 96 -1.82 -11.39 11.06
C ARG A 96 -2.47 -12.27 10.00
N PRO A 97 -3.38 -13.14 10.38
CA PRO A 97 -4.21 -13.87 9.43
C PRO A 97 -4.89 -12.88 8.47
N ASN A 98 -5.07 -13.26 7.23
CA ASN A 98 -5.75 -12.45 6.21
C ASN A 98 -5.06 -11.13 5.83
N LYS A 99 -3.82 -10.88 6.26
CA LYS A 99 -3.08 -9.67 5.88
C LYS A 99 -2.98 -9.53 4.35
N PHE A 100 -2.77 -10.64 3.64
CA PHE A 100 -2.71 -10.63 2.17
C PHE A 100 -4.04 -10.19 1.54
N SER A 101 -5.19 -10.64 2.06
CA SER A 101 -6.49 -10.27 1.48
C SER A 101 -6.72 -8.75 1.54
N THR A 102 -6.30 -8.09 2.61
CA THR A 102 -6.40 -6.63 2.72
C THR A 102 -5.45 -5.92 1.75
N PHE A 103 -4.23 -6.46 1.53
CA PHE A 103 -3.30 -5.92 0.51
C PHE A 103 -3.83 -6.11 -0.91
N LYS A 104 -4.49 -7.22 -1.18
CA LYS A 104 -5.16 -7.49 -2.45
C LYS A 104 -6.33 -6.51 -2.68
N GLU A 105 -7.20 -6.32 -1.67
CA GLU A 105 -8.28 -5.34 -1.72
C GLU A 105 -7.73 -3.92 -1.97
N PHE A 106 -6.68 -3.55 -1.25
CA PHE A 106 -6.01 -2.26 -1.47
C PHE A 106 -5.53 -2.08 -2.91
N TYR A 107 -4.90 -3.10 -3.50
CA TYR A 107 -4.43 -3.07 -4.88
C TYR A 107 -5.58 -2.90 -5.88
N GLN A 108 -6.65 -3.67 -5.69
CA GLN A 108 -7.85 -3.60 -6.54
C GLN A 108 -8.51 -2.22 -6.45
N LEU A 109 -8.71 -1.73 -5.23
CA LEU A 109 -9.30 -0.41 -4.98
C LEU A 109 -8.41 0.73 -5.51
N ALA A 110 -7.08 0.61 -5.39
CA ALA A 110 -6.16 1.60 -5.94
C ALA A 110 -6.27 1.70 -7.48
N ASN A 111 -6.33 0.57 -8.19
CA ASN A 111 -6.54 0.56 -9.64
C ASN A 111 -7.92 1.13 -10.02
N GLU A 112 -8.97 0.82 -9.26
CA GLU A 112 -10.31 1.41 -9.47
C GLU A 112 -10.29 2.93 -9.30
N VAL A 113 -9.72 3.44 -8.19
CA VAL A 113 -9.66 4.88 -7.88
C VAL A 113 -8.82 5.64 -8.91
N THR A 114 -7.78 5.02 -9.45
CA THR A 114 -6.89 5.65 -10.42
C THR A 114 -7.29 5.38 -11.88
N ASN A 115 -8.42 4.71 -12.13
CA ASN A 115 -8.82 4.27 -13.48
C ASN A 115 -7.67 3.59 -14.23
N GLU A 116 -6.87 2.80 -13.52
CA GLU A 116 -5.69 2.09 -14.03
C GLU A 116 -4.62 2.99 -14.71
N VAL A 117 -4.60 4.29 -14.44
CA VAL A 117 -3.67 5.25 -15.07
C VAL A 117 -2.21 4.81 -14.98
N ASP A 118 -1.81 4.22 -13.84
CA ASP A 118 -0.46 3.65 -13.68
C ASP A 118 -0.52 2.22 -13.12
N LYS A 119 -1.22 1.34 -13.83
CA LYS A 119 -1.38 -0.07 -13.47
C LYS A 119 -0.04 -0.79 -13.26
N PRO A 120 1.02 -0.57 -14.10
CA PRO A 120 2.33 -1.15 -13.85
C PRO A 120 2.98 -0.70 -12.55
N GLY A 121 2.84 0.57 -12.19
CA GLY A 121 3.31 1.11 -10.92
C GLY A 121 2.56 0.53 -9.73
N MET A 122 1.23 0.48 -9.80
CA MET A 122 0.39 -0.15 -8.75
C MET A 122 0.73 -1.63 -8.58
N ALA A 123 0.98 -2.35 -9.66
CA ALA A 123 1.42 -3.75 -9.62
C ALA A 123 2.77 -3.90 -8.90
N ALA A 124 3.72 -2.99 -9.13
CA ALA A 124 5.00 -3.01 -8.42
C ALA A 124 4.84 -2.75 -6.92
N LEU A 125 3.94 -1.83 -6.53
CA LEU A 125 3.60 -1.60 -5.11
C LEU A 125 2.91 -2.82 -4.49
N HIS A 126 2.05 -3.50 -5.24
CA HIS A 126 1.40 -4.74 -4.79
C HIS A 126 2.41 -5.85 -4.51
N LEU A 127 3.36 -6.11 -5.42
CA LEU A 127 4.45 -7.08 -5.21
C LEU A 127 5.30 -6.71 -3.99
N LYS A 128 5.69 -5.43 -3.85
CA LYS A 128 6.46 -4.94 -2.69
C LYS A 128 5.70 -5.18 -1.37
N GLY A 129 4.40 -4.84 -1.32
CA GLY A 129 3.56 -5.06 -0.16
C GLY A 129 3.41 -6.55 0.18
N THR A 130 3.18 -7.38 -0.82
CA THR A 130 3.06 -8.84 -0.68
C THR A 130 4.37 -9.47 -0.16
N THR A 131 5.52 -8.97 -0.59
CA THR A 131 6.82 -9.40 -0.03
C THR A 131 6.87 -9.21 1.49
N SER A 132 6.40 -8.06 1.99
CA SER A 132 6.31 -7.81 3.43
C SER A 132 5.34 -8.78 4.14
N VAL A 133 4.25 -9.17 3.49
CA VAL A 133 3.33 -10.19 4.02
C VAL A 133 4.04 -11.54 4.14
N ILE A 134 4.72 -11.99 3.08
CA ILE A 134 5.46 -13.26 3.06
C ILE A 134 6.52 -13.27 4.16
N PHE A 135 7.30 -12.20 4.31
CA PHE A 135 8.26 -12.10 5.42
C PHE A 135 7.59 -12.22 6.79
N SER A 136 6.42 -11.62 6.99
CA SER A 136 5.70 -11.75 8.25
C SER A 136 5.22 -13.19 8.54
N ILE A 137 4.86 -13.96 7.50
CA ILE A 137 4.50 -15.38 7.61
C ILE A 137 5.71 -16.21 8.08
N TYR A 138 6.87 -15.99 7.47
CA TYR A 138 8.08 -16.74 7.85
C TYR A 138 8.66 -16.29 9.19
N GLY A 139 8.47 -15.02 9.57
CA GLY A 139 8.96 -14.46 10.84
C GLY A 139 8.16 -14.86 12.08
N THR A 140 6.93 -15.40 11.93
CA THR A 140 6.14 -15.79 13.10
C THR A 140 6.57 -17.14 13.66
N SER A 141 6.56 -17.28 15.01
CA SER A 141 6.77 -18.56 15.72
C SER A 141 5.47 -19.36 15.90
N THR A 142 4.31 -18.78 15.61
CA THR A 142 2.99 -19.38 15.90
C THR A 142 2.53 -20.40 14.87
N ARG A 143 3.31 -20.65 13.78
CA ARG A 143 2.94 -21.54 12.67
C ARG A 143 4.05 -22.50 12.34
N THR A 144 3.68 -23.71 11.93
CA THR A 144 4.60 -24.73 11.45
C THR A 144 5.20 -24.38 10.08
N ALA A 145 6.34 -24.95 9.74
CA ALA A 145 6.96 -24.77 8.42
C ALA A 145 6.02 -25.18 7.27
N LYS A 146 5.24 -26.25 7.46
CA LYS A 146 4.26 -26.72 6.47
C LYS A 146 3.16 -25.70 6.22
N GLU A 147 2.59 -25.10 7.28
CA GLU A 147 1.56 -24.07 7.16
C GLU A 147 2.10 -22.79 6.50
N LYS A 148 3.30 -22.34 6.89
CA LYS A 148 3.94 -21.16 6.28
C LYS A 148 4.14 -21.36 4.77
N LYS A 149 4.64 -22.53 4.38
CA LYS A 149 4.84 -22.90 2.98
C LYS A 149 3.54 -22.95 2.20
N ALA A 150 2.48 -23.53 2.77
CA ALA A 150 1.17 -23.60 2.14
C ALA A 150 0.56 -22.22 1.92
N GLU A 151 0.61 -21.34 2.93
CA GLU A 151 0.09 -19.98 2.83
C GLU A 151 0.89 -19.13 1.82
N ALA A 152 2.23 -19.20 1.86
CA ALA A 152 3.08 -18.52 0.89
C ALA A 152 2.80 -18.98 -0.55
N LYS A 153 2.62 -20.30 -0.76
CA LYS A 153 2.27 -20.85 -2.08
C LYS A 153 0.92 -20.32 -2.56
N GLN A 154 -0.09 -20.30 -1.69
CA GLN A 154 -1.41 -19.75 -2.02
C GLN A 154 -1.32 -18.29 -2.45
N ILE A 155 -0.53 -17.46 -1.75
CA ILE A 155 -0.30 -16.07 -2.10
C ILE A 155 0.39 -15.94 -3.46
N LEU A 156 1.47 -16.70 -3.69
CA LEU A 156 2.26 -16.63 -4.91
C LEU A 156 1.51 -17.10 -6.17
N THR A 157 0.46 -17.92 -5.98
CA THR A 157 -0.42 -18.41 -7.06
C THR A 157 -1.71 -17.59 -7.20
N ASP A 158 -1.93 -16.58 -6.36
CA ASP A 158 -3.09 -15.71 -6.48
C ASP A 158 -3.10 -14.99 -7.84
N PRO A 159 -4.26 -14.91 -8.53
CA PRO A 159 -4.36 -14.28 -9.85
C PRO A 159 -3.81 -12.84 -9.90
N THR A 160 -4.00 -12.06 -8.83
CA THR A 160 -3.48 -10.67 -8.77
C THR A 160 -1.96 -10.63 -8.72
N ILE A 161 -1.32 -11.59 -8.07
CA ILE A 161 0.15 -11.72 -8.05
C ILE A 161 0.66 -12.21 -9.40
N VAL A 162 -0.02 -13.19 -10.00
CA VAL A 162 0.36 -13.72 -11.33
C VAL A 162 0.27 -12.62 -12.39
N GLU A 163 -0.76 -11.77 -12.37
CA GLU A 163 -0.89 -10.61 -13.23
C GLU A 163 0.20 -9.56 -12.93
N ALA A 164 0.33 -9.17 -11.65
CA ALA A 164 1.28 -8.15 -11.23
C ALA A 164 2.73 -8.49 -11.63
N LYS A 165 3.14 -9.75 -11.57
CA LYS A 165 4.48 -10.20 -12.02
C LYS A 165 4.74 -9.88 -13.48
N LYS A 166 3.71 -9.94 -14.33
CA LYS A 166 3.84 -9.69 -15.77
C LYS A 166 4.01 -8.20 -16.05
N ILE A 167 3.18 -7.37 -15.42
CA ILE A 167 3.01 -5.96 -15.77
C ILE A 167 3.80 -4.97 -14.89
N ALA A 168 4.26 -5.38 -13.69
CA ALA A 168 4.93 -4.49 -12.74
C ALA A 168 6.09 -3.73 -13.38
N CYS A 169 6.15 -2.41 -13.15
CA CYS A 169 7.26 -1.58 -13.59
C CYS A 169 8.57 -1.91 -12.85
N THR A 170 9.69 -1.59 -13.48
CA THR A 170 11.04 -1.87 -12.97
C THR A 170 11.93 -0.63 -12.99
N ASP A 171 11.36 0.51 -12.63
CA ASP A 171 11.99 1.83 -12.63
C ASP A 171 13.05 2.03 -11.53
N SER A 172 13.15 1.09 -10.58
CA SER A 172 14.19 1.11 -9.54
C SER A 172 14.81 -0.27 -9.34
N THR A 173 16.04 -0.30 -8.77
CA THR A 173 16.75 -1.56 -8.46
C THR A 173 15.93 -2.45 -7.53
N VAL A 174 15.27 -1.88 -6.52
CA VAL A 174 14.42 -2.63 -5.59
C VAL A 174 13.28 -3.32 -6.32
N LYS A 175 12.59 -2.62 -7.24
CA LYS A 175 11.50 -3.19 -8.02
C LYS A 175 11.97 -4.26 -9.00
N LYS A 176 13.16 -4.06 -9.61
CA LYS A 176 13.79 -5.10 -10.45
C LYS A 176 14.05 -6.38 -9.66
N VAL A 177 14.69 -6.26 -8.51
CA VAL A 177 15.00 -7.41 -7.63
C VAL A 177 13.70 -8.07 -7.15
N THR A 178 12.73 -7.28 -6.68
CA THR A 178 11.43 -7.81 -6.27
C THR A 178 10.78 -8.62 -7.37
N LYS A 179 10.69 -8.08 -8.59
CA LYS A 179 10.09 -8.79 -9.74
C LYS A 179 10.84 -10.07 -10.09
N GLN A 180 12.18 -10.05 -10.02
CA GLN A 180 13.01 -11.26 -10.24
C GLN A 180 12.73 -12.34 -9.21
N LEU A 181 12.63 -12.00 -7.92
CA LEU A 181 12.31 -12.95 -6.85
C LEU A 181 10.98 -13.69 -7.11
N TYR A 182 9.96 -12.96 -7.59
CA TYR A 182 8.67 -13.57 -7.95
C TYR A 182 8.71 -14.46 -9.20
N ASN A 183 9.73 -14.31 -10.05
CA ASN A 183 9.90 -15.11 -11.25
C ASN A 183 10.80 -16.34 -11.05
N LEU A 184 11.44 -16.47 -9.88
CA LEU A 184 12.18 -17.68 -9.56
C LEU A 184 11.23 -18.89 -9.50
N PRO A 185 11.66 -20.05 -10.02
CA PRO A 185 10.87 -21.27 -9.89
C PRO A 185 10.70 -21.59 -8.42
N CYS A 186 9.44 -21.67 -7.99
CA CYS A 186 9.10 -22.11 -6.63
C CYS A 186 9.39 -23.63 -6.56
N SER A 187 10.65 -23.99 -6.36
CA SER A 187 11.01 -25.36 -5.95
C SER A 187 10.57 -25.57 -4.52
N PHE A 188 9.30 -25.95 -4.37
CA PHE A 188 8.69 -26.29 -3.08
C PHE A 188 8.69 -27.81 -2.86
#